data_8409742a5eade25b951cde52e36b3a53
#
_entry.id   8409742a5eade25b951cde52e36b3a53
#
_cell.length_a   1.000
_cell.length_b   1.000
_cell.length_c   1.000
_cell.angle_alpha   90.00
_cell.angle_beta   90.00
_cell.angle_gamma   90.00
#
_symmetry.space_group_name_H-M   'P 1'
#
loop_
_entity.id
_entity.type
_entity.pdbx_description
1 polymer ?
#
loop_
_entity_poly.entity_id
_entity_poly.type
_entity_poly.pdbx_seq_one_letter_code
_entity_poly.pdbx_strand_id
1 'polypeptide(L)'
;ENVSPVSLREAAKHSDNIYFAQAALKIGSDDLISGIKGFGIGEEMTFEYPMTDSSISNDGSLNSEILLADTGYGQGELMVTPLNMALAYSALANNGNIMTPRLVLSDNSTASIWKESAIKPENLQTLIEDFSAMVNDEDGHAYEMKIDGYNIAAKTGTAEIKTSQDDTTGTENGWFVAVDTTSSKL
;
A
#
# COMPACT_ATOMS: atom_id res chain seq x y z
N GLU A 1 -19.16 16.72 3.11
CA GLU A 1 -19.60 15.61 2.23
C GLU A 1 -19.21 15.98 0.81
N ASN A 2 -18.28 15.22 0.23
CA ASN A 2 -17.86 15.48 -1.14
C ASN A 2 -18.96 15.05 -2.11
N VAL A 3 -19.32 15.97 -2.98
CA VAL A 3 -20.32 15.72 -4.04
C VAL A 3 -19.62 14.92 -5.15
N SER A 4 -20.18 13.77 -5.51
CA SER A 4 -19.71 12.97 -6.66
C SER A 4 -19.61 13.82 -7.94
N PRO A 5 -18.60 13.59 -8.80
CA PRO A 5 -17.62 12.51 -8.78
C PRO A 5 -16.35 12.85 -7.98
N VAL A 6 -15.87 11.89 -7.18
CA VAL A 6 -14.58 11.96 -6.48
C VAL A 6 -13.48 11.45 -7.40
N SER A 7 -12.37 12.18 -7.52
CA SER A 7 -11.19 11.73 -8.28
C SER A 7 -10.34 10.77 -7.46
N LEU A 8 -9.44 10.01 -8.13
CA LEU A 8 -8.46 9.16 -7.43
C LEU A 8 -7.61 9.97 -6.44
N ARG A 9 -7.16 11.16 -6.84
CA ARG A 9 -6.41 12.07 -5.97
C ARG A 9 -7.17 12.42 -4.68
N GLU A 10 -8.43 12.83 -4.81
CA GLU A 10 -9.25 13.16 -3.65
C GLU A 10 -9.53 11.94 -2.76
N ALA A 11 -9.80 10.80 -3.39
CA ALA A 11 -10.01 9.56 -2.66
C ALA A 11 -8.75 9.12 -1.87
N ALA A 12 -7.58 9.21 -2.48
CA ALA A 12 -6.30 8.89 -1.83
C ALA A 12 -5.99 9.89 -0.72
N LYS A 13 -6.13 11.20 -0.99
CA LYS A 13 -5.86 12.29 -0.05
C LYS A 13 -6.71 12.21 1.22
N HIS A 14 -8.00 11.90 1.06
CA HIS A 14 -8.96 11.81 2.17
C HIS A 14 -9.22 10.39 2.67
N SER A 15 -8.52 9.40 2.12
CA SER A 15 -8.68 7.98 2.54
C SER A 15 -10.12 7.46 2.38
N ASP A 16 -10.73 7.68 1.21
CA ASP A 16 -12.14 7.34 0.95
C ASP A 16 -12.33 5.84 0.73
N ASN A 17 -12.78 5.13 1.76
CA ASN A 17 -13.02 3.69 1.71
C ASN A 17 -14.10 3.31 0.68
N ILE A 18 -15.13 4.15 0.49
CA ILE A 18 -16.23 3.87 -0.45
C ILE A 18 -15.71 3.87 -1.89
N TYR A 19 -14.84 4.84 -2.22
CA TYR A 19 -14.20 4.89 -3.54
C TYR A 19 -13.41 3.62 -3.84
N PHE A 20 -12.54 3.21 -2.90
CA PHE A 20 -11.68 2.05 -3.11
C PHE A 20 -12.44 0.72 -3.08
N ALA A 21 -13.48 0.59 -2.25
CA ALA A 21 -14.39 -0.55 -2.28
C ALA A 21 -15.06 -0.70 -3.66
N GLN A 22 -15.61 0.40 -4.19
CA GLN A 22 -16.24 0.40 -5.51
C GLN A 22 -15.22 0.14 -6.64
N ALA A 23 -13.99 0.64 -6.50
CA ALA A 23 -12.92 0.37 -7.46
C ALA A 23 -12.57 -1.13 -7.48
N ALA A 24 -12.42 -1.76 -6.30
CA ALA A 24 -12.15 -3.19 -6.18
C ALA A 24 -13.26 -4.04 -6.83
N LEU A 25 -14.52 -3.72 -6.57
CA LEU A 25 -15.66 -4.41 -7.20
C LEU A 25 -15.67 -4.27 -8.73
N LYS A 26 -15.22 -3.14 -9.27
CA LYS A 26 -15.10 -2.93 -10.73
C LYS A 26 -13.91 -3.64 -11.34
N ILE A 27 -12.79 -3.71 -10.62
CA ILE A 27 -11.57 -4.43 -11.04
C ILE A 27 -11.86 -5.93 -11.08
N GLY A 28 -12.56 -6.45 -10.07
CA GLY A 28 -12.84 -7.87 -9.91
C GLY A 28 -11.72 -8.61 -9.17
N SER A 29 -12.07 -9.81 -8.70
CA SER A 29 -11.22 -10.62 -7.82
C SER A 29 -9.87 -10.96 -8.44
N ASP A 30 -9.86 -11.51 -9.66
CA ASP A 30 -8.64 -12.03 -10.28
C ASP A 30 -7.62 -10.93 -10.57
N ASP A 31 -8.09 -9.80 -11.11
CA ASP A 31 -7.23 -8.67 -11.44
C ASP A 31 -6.74 -7.95 -10.18
N LEU A 32 -7.56 -7.86 -9.13
CA LEU A 32 -7.13 -7.29 -7.85
C LEU A 32 -6.07 -8.18 -7.18
N ILE A 33 -6.27 -9.50 -7.12
CA ILE A 33 -5.29 -10.47 -6.60
C ILE A 33 -3.98 -10.35 -7.38
N SER A 34 -4.05 -10.31 -8.72
CA SER A 34 -2.87 -10.17 -9.58
C SER A 34 -2.12 -8.86 -9.29
N GLY A 35 -2.85 -7.76 -9.15
CA GLY A 35 -2.28 -6.46 -8.81
C GLY A 35 -1.58 -6.46 -7.44
N ILE A 36 -2.21 -7.02 -6.41
CA ILE A 36 -1.66 -7.12 -5.05
C ILE A 36 -0.38 -7.97 -5.05
N LYS A 37 -0.37 -9.11 -5.76
CA LYS A 37 0.84 -9.95 -5.96
C LYS A 37 1.96 -9.22 -6.71
N GLY A 38 1.61 -8.31 -7.61
CA GLY A 38 2.57 -7.44 -8.29
C GLY A 38 3.41 -6.61 -7.30
N PHE A 39 2.88 -6.31 -6.12
CA PHE A 39 3.60 -5.66 -5.01
C PHE A 39 4.25 -6.65 -4.02
N GLY A 40 4.23 -7.96 -4.31
CA GLY A 40 4.84 -9.00 -3.47
C GLY A 40 3.99 -9.43 -2.27
N ILE A 41 2.76 -8.94 -2.14
CA ILE A 41 1.84 -9.36 -1.09
C ILE A 41 1.16 -10.67 -1.50
N GLY A 42 1.15 -11.66 -0.61
CA GLY A 42 0.66 -13.01 -0.91
C GLY A 42 1.64 -13.87 -1.71
N GLU A 43 2.92 -13.51 -1.67
CA GLU A 43 4.01 -14.25 -2.28
C GLU A 43 5.18 -14.40 -1.31
N GLU A 44 5.96 -15.48 -1.48
CA GLU A 44 7.17 -15.72 -0.69
C GLU A 44 8.20 -14.61 -0.95
N MET A 45 8.73 -14.05 0.13
CA MET A 45 9.78 -13.04 0.08
C MET A 45 11.11 -13.65 0.49
N THR A 46 12.10 -13.60 -0.40
CA THR A 46 13.47 -14.02 -0.06
C THR A 46 14.10 -12.98 0.86
N PHE A 47 14.33 -13.34 2.11
CA PHE A 47 14.96 -12.50 3.12
C PHE A 47 15.84 -13.33 4.05
N GLU A 48 16.94 -12.77 4.56
CA GLU A 48 17.92 -13.49 5.37
C GLU A 48 17.40 -13.87 6.76
N TYR A 49 16.31 -13.23 7.22
CA TYR A 49 15.68 -13.55 8.49
C TYR A 49 14.29 -14.17 8.27
N PRO A 50 13.97 -15.28 8.95
CA PRO A 50 12.67 -15.91 8.81
C PRO A 50 11.56 -14.97 9.21
N MET A 51 10.61 -14.74 8.32
CA MET A 51 9.43 -13.91 8.53
C MET A 51 8.17 -14.66 8.08
N THR A 52 7.04 -14.29 8.67
CA THR A 52 5.74 -14.73 8.15
C THR A 52 5.45 -13.98 6.88
N ASP A 53 5.04 -14.68 5.84
CA ASP A 53 4.62 -14.07 4.58
C ASP A 53 3.32 -13.28 4.74
N SER A 54 3.17 -12.23 3.95
CA SER A 54 1.90 -11.53 3.80
C SER A 54 0.90 -12.41 3.05
N SER A 55 -0.40 -12.25 3.35
CA SER A 55 -1.47 -12.99 2.66
C SER A 55 -2.58 -12.06 2.20
N ILE A 56 -3.21 -12.42 1.07
CA ILE A 56 -4.34 -11.65 0.51
C ILE A 56 -5.62 -11.98 1.26
N SER A 57 -5.81 -13.26 1.60
CA SER A 57 -6.92 -13.78 2.41
C SER A 57 -6.50 -15.10 3.04
N ASN A 58 -7.37 -15.70 3.84
CA ASN A 58 -7.10 -16.98 4.53
C ASN A 58 -6.87 -18.15 3.57
N ASP A 59 -7.53 -18.13 2.40
CA ASP A 59 -7.42 -19.18 1.36
C ASP A 59 -6.81 -18.67 0.04
N GLY A 60 -6.37 -17.41 0.00
CA GLY A 60 -5.78 -16.78 -1.17
C GLY A 60 -6.79 -16.33 -2.23
N SER A 61 -8.08 -16.41 -1.95
CA SER A 61 -9.17 -16.03 -2.86
C SER A 61 -10.00 -14.86 -2.31
N LEU A 62 -10.73 -14.17 -3.18
CA LEU A 62 -11.66 -13.09 -2.83
C LEU A 62 -13.06 -13.46 -3.34
N ASN A 63 -13.63 -14.53 -2.75
CA ASN A 63 -14.82 -15.20 -3.26
C ASN A 63 -16.16 -14.52 -2.93
N SER A 64 -16.18 -13.45 -2.13
CA SER A 64 -17.40 -12.71 -1.84
C SER A 64 -17.24 -11.23 -2.19
N GLU A 65 -18.33 -10.57 -2.59
CA GLU A 65 -18.33 -9.14 -2.85
C GLU A 65 -17.90 -8.32 -1.63
N ILE A 66 -18.27 -8.76 -0.43
CA ILE A 66 -17.89 -8.09 0.83
C ILE A 66 -16.38 -8.18 1.01
N LEU A 67 -15.79 -9.36 0.92
CA LEU A 67 -14.34 -9.56 1.09
C LEU A 67 -13.55 -8.82 0.01
N LEU A 68 -14.03 -8.85 -1.24
CA LEU A 68 -13.43 -8.10 -2.35
C LEU A 68 -13.45 -6.59 -2.09
N ALA A 69 -14.59 -6.05 -1.65
CA ALA A 69 -14.76 -4.63 -1.35
C ALA A 69 -13.86 -4.21 -0.16
N ASP A 70 -13.85 -5.00 0.91
CA ASP A 70 -13.04 -4.74 2.12
C ASP A 70 -11.53 -4.78 1.80
N THR A 71 -11.09 -5.74 0.99
CA THR A 71 -9.70 -5.80 0.52
C THR A 71 -9.31 -4.55 -0.28
N GLY A 72 -10.25 -3.95 -1.01
CA GLY A 72 -10.01 -2.75 -1.82
C GLY A 72 -9.53 -1.54 -1.04
N TYR A 73 -9.86 -1.43 0.24
CA TYR A 73 -9.38 -0.36 1.13
C TYR A 73 -8.50 -0.87 2.30
N GLY A 74 -7.98 -2.11 2.18
CA GLY A 74 -6.97 -2.64 3.09
C GLY A 74 -7.54 -3.27 4.36
N GLN A 75 -8.79 -3.75 4.31
CA GLN A 75 -9.47 -4.48 5.40
C GLN A 75 -9.71 -5.94 5.00
N GLY A 76 -10.70 -6.58 5.60
CA GLY A 76 -11.04 -7.96 5.35
C GLY A 76 -10.02 -8.93 5.95
N GLU A 77 -9.49 -9.83 5.13
CA GLU A 77 -8.53 -10.86 5.55
C GLU A 77 -7.09 -10.55 5.12
N LEU A 78 -6.84 -9.35 4.57
CA LEU A 78 -5.52 -8.93 4.09
C LEU A 78 -4.55 -8.79 5.25
N MET A 79 -3.47 -9.56 5.22
CA MET A 79 -2.39 -9.52 6.22
C MET A 79 -1.08 -9.10 5.57
N VAL A 80 -0.50 -8.01 6.06
CA VAL A 80 0.77 -7.48 5.54
C VAL A 80 1.78 -7.28 6.65
N THR A 81 3.05 -7.52 6.34
CA THR A 81 4.13 -7.18 7.25
C THR A 81 4.57 -5.72 7.04
N PRO A 82 5.11 -5.04 8.07
CA PRO A 82 5.68 -3.70 7.89
C PRO A 82 6.75 -3.66 6.79
N LEU A 83 7.54 -4.71 6.63
CA LEU A 83 8.56 -4.81 5.58
C LEU A 83 7.92 -4.85 4.18
N ASN A 84 6.89 -5.69 3.96
CA ASN A 84 6.20 -5.69 2.66
C ASN A 84 5.60 -4.33 2.32
N MET A 85 5.00 -3.66 3.32
CA MET A 85 4.44 -2.33 3.10
C MET A 85 5.52 -1.30 2.75
N ALA A 86 6.64 -1.30 3.46
CA ALA A 86 7.77 -0.43 3.14
C ALA A 86 8.32 -0.71 1.73
N LEU A 87 8.44 -1.97 1.34
CA LEU A 87 8.88 -2.37 0.00
C LEU A 87 7.89 -1.93 -1.09
N ALA A 88 6.58 -2.10 -0.87
CA ALA A 88 5.57 -1.66 -1.83
C ALA A 88 5.66 -0.16 -2.10
N TYR A 89 5.80 0.66 -1.05
CA TYR A 89 5.95 2.11 -1.21
C TYR A 89 7.31 2.53 -1.76
N SER A 90 8.37 1.74 -1.55
CA SER A 90 9.69 2.01 -2.14
C SER A 90 9.66 2.08 -3.67
N ALA A 91 8.70 1.41 -4.31
CA ALA A 91 8.50 1.48 -5.76
C ALA A 91 8.27 2.91 -6.27
N LEU A 92 7.66 3.79 -5.44
CA LEU A 92 7.45 5.20 -5.80
C LEU A 92 8.78 5.97 -5.98
N ALA A 93 9.80 5.63 -5.20
CA ALA A 93 11.13 6.26 -5.28
C ALA A 93 12.13 5.49 -6.16
N ASN A 94 11.73 4.32 -6.69
CA ASN A 94 12.63 3.44 -7.46
C ASN A 94 12.08 3.08 -8.85
N ASN A 95 11.56 4.07 -9.55
CA ASN A 95 11.04 3.93 -10.92
C ASN A 95 10.02 2.79 -11.10
N GLY A 96 9.20 2.56 -10.08
CA GLY A 96 8.18 1.52 -10.09
C GLY A 96 8.65 0.11 -9.76
N ASN A 97 9.95 -0.08 -9.46
CA ASN A 97 10.52 -1.38 -9.13
C ASN A 97 10.65 -1.58 -7.61
N ILE A 98 10.50 -2.81 -7.16
CA ILE A 98 10.75 -3.22 -5.78
C ILE A 98 12.04 -4.03 -5.74
N MET A 99 12.97 -3.60 -4.89
CA MET A 99 14.24 -4.29 -4.72
C MET A 99 14.10 -5.48 -3.77
N THR A 100 14.95 -6.50 -3.94
CA THR A 100 15.08 -7.57 -2.96
C THR A 100 15.60 -7.00 -1.64
N PRO A 101 14.87 -7.17 -0.53
CA PRO A 101 15.31 -6.65 0.76
C PRO A 101 16.56 -7.39 1.26
N ARG A 102 17.39 -6.67 2.01
CA ARG A 102 18.61 -7.22 2.64
C ARG A 102 18.75 -6.71 4.05
N LEU A 103 19.08 -7.61 4.96
CA LEU A 103 19.38 -7.26 6.34
C LEU A 103 20.89 -7.02 6.53
N VAL A 104 21.72 -7.76 5.83
CA VAL A 104 23.18 -7.69 5.96
C VAL A 104 23.79 -7.25 4.62
N LEU A 105 24.56 -6.18 4.66
CA LEU A 105 25.40 -5.76 3.54
C LEU A 105 26.80 -6.36 3.67
N SER A 106 27.31 -6.90 2.58
CA SER A 106 28.70 -7.37 2.45
C SER A 106 29.34 -6.72 1.22
N ASP A 107 30.66 -6.76 1.13
CA ASP A 107 31.41 -6.17 -0.01
C ASP A 107 31.01 -6.77 -1.37
N ASN A 108 30.43 -7.97 -1.36
CA ASN A 108 29.96 -8.68 -2.55
C ASN A 108 28.43 -8.58 -2.74
N SER A 109 27.73 -7.76 -1.95
CA SER A 109 26.28 -7.59 -2.09
C SER A 109 25.97 -6.79 -3.34
N THR A 110 25.22 -7.39 -4.27
CA THR A 110 24.68 -6.69 -5.45
C THR A 110 23.18 -6.46 -5.28
N ALA A 111 22.73 -5.26 -5.58
CA ALA A 111 21.30 -4.94 -5.61
C ALA A 111 20.62 -5.79 -6.70
N SER A 112 19.44 -6.33 -6.40
CA SER A 112 18.61 -7.09 -7.34
C SER A 112 17.16 -6.65 -7.24
N ILE A 113 16.47 -6.64 -8.37
CA ILE A 113 15.03 -6.35 -8.42
C ILE A 113 14.27 -7.61 -8.02
N TRP A 114 13.34 -7.47 -7.08
CA TRP A 114 12.40 -8.52 -6.71
C TRP A 114 11.13 -8.45 -7.54
N LYS A 115 10.56 -7.23 -7.72
CA LYS A 115 9.39 -6.98 -8.57
C LYS A 115 9.72 -5.90 -9.58
N GLU A 116 9.68 -6.26 -10.86
CA GLU A 116 9.87 -5.32 -11.95
C GLU A 116 8.54 -4.66 -12.30
N SER A 117 8.55 -3.34 -12.47
CA SER A 117 7.36 -2.57 -12.88
C SER A 117 6.12 -2.86 -12.01
N ALA A 118 6.30 -3.01 -10.69
CA ALA A 118 5.18 -3.08 -9.75
C ALA A 118 4.26 -1.87 -9.90
N ILE A 119 4.84 -0.71 -10.20
CA ILE A 119 4.13 0.46 -10.71
C ILE A 119 4.59 0.69 -12.15
N LYS A 120 3.65 0.69 -13.09
CA LYS A 120 3.94 0.98 -14.50
C LYS A 120 4.44 2.42 -14.65
N PRO A 121 5.44 2.67 -15.53
CA PRO A 121 6.03 4.01 -15.69
C PRO A 121 5.00 5.12 -15.98
N GLU A 122 3.96 4.82 -16.74
CA GLU A 122 2.89 5.76 -17.10
C GLU A 122 2.03 6.19 -15.89
N ASN A 123 1.99 5.40 -14.81
CA ASN A 123 1.19 5.65 -13.61
C ASN A 123 2.01 6.23 -12.46
N LEU A 124 3.34 6.14 -12.53
CA LEU A 124 4.24 6.46 -11.42
C LEU A 124 4.08 7.91 -10.95
N GLN A 125 4.13 8.85 -11.89
CA GLN A 125 4.05 10.27 -11.56
C GLN A 125 2.69 10.63 -10.93
N THR A 126 1.59 10.09 -11.47
CA THR A 126 0.25 10.30 -10.92
C THR A 126 0.16 9.80 -9.47
N LEU A 127 0.69 8.60 -9.18
CA LEU A 127 0.65 8.06 -7.82
C LEU A 127 1.53 8.87 -6.86
N ILE A 128 2.71 9.33 -7.30
CA ILE A 128 3.55 10.22 -6.49
C ILE A 128 2.78 11.50 -6.13
N GLU A 129 2.13 12.14 -7.11
CA GLU A 129 1.36 13.36 -6.90
C GLU A 129 0.16 13.13 -5.97
N ASP A 130 -0.57 12.04 -6.15
CA ASP A 130 -1.75 11.72 -5.35
C ASP A 130 -1.39 11.41 -3.90
N PHE A 131 -0.33 10.63 -3.66
CA PHE A 131 0.14 10.35 -2.30
C PHE A 131 0.87 11.54 -1.65
N SER A 132 1.52 12.39 -2.45
CA SER A 132 2.12 13.63 -1.94
C SER A 132 1.05 14.64 -1.50
N ALA A 133 -0.12 14.66 -2.13
CA ALA A 133 -1.23 15.54 -1.76
C ALA A 133 -1.71 15.31 -0.32
N MET A 134 -1.65 14.06 0.18
CA MET A 134 -2.02 13.74 1.56
C MET A 134 -1.20 14.51 2.60
N VAL A 135 0.07 14.82 2.28
CA VAL A 135 1.01 15.49 3.19
C VAL A 135 1.19 16.97 2.86
N ASN A 136 1.06 17.36 1.58
CA ASN A 136 1.43 18.70 1.15
C ASN A 136 0.24 19.64 0.95
N ASP A 137 -0.96 19.13 0.67
CA ASP A 137 -2.17 19.95 0.55
C ASP A 137 -2.68 20.28 1.97
N GLU A 138 -3.12 21.53 2.21
CA GLU A 138 -3.58 22.00 3.53
C GLU A 138 -4.74 21.18 4.10
N ASP A 139 -5.58 20.62 3.23
CA ASP A 139 -6.69 19.73 3.58
C ASP A 139 -6.32 18.23 3.52
N GLY A 140 -5.04 17.92 3.32
CA GLY A 140 -4.54 16.55 3.32
C GLY A 140 -4.62 15.88 4.69
N HIS A 141 -4.99 14.60 4.73
CA HIS A 141 -5.22 13.86 5.99
C HIS A 141 -3.97 13.76 6.89
N ALA A 142 -2.77 13.95 6.33
CA ALA A 142 -1.50 13.92 7.04
C ALA A 142 -0.70 15.23 6.86
N TYR A 143 -1.35 16.35 6.64
CA TYR A 143 -0.68 17.64 6.44
C TYR A 143 0.26 18.03 7.59
N GLU A 144 -0.11 17.71 8.83
CA GLU A 144 0.73 17.95 10.01
C GLU A 144 2.05 17.15 10.02
N MET A 145 2.18 16.13 9.16
CA MET A 145 3.39 15.31 9.01
C MET A 145 4.35 15.83 7.94
N LYS A 146 4.04 16.99 7.35
CA LYS A 146 4.89 17.64 6.36
C LYS A 146 6.27 17.97 6.93
N ILE A 147 7.31 17.64 6.15
CA ILE A 147 8.69 17.96 6.49
C ILE A 147 9.25 18.88 5.41
N ASP A 148 9.64 20.08 5.80
CA ASP A 148 10.21 21.05 4.87
C ASP A 148 11.51 20.54 4.23
N GLY A 149 11.63 20.71 2.92
CA GLY A 149 12.78 20.28 2.14
C GLY A 149 12.73 18.83 1.66
N TYR A 150 11.68 18.08 1.98
CA TYR A 150 11.44 16.72 1.48
C TYR A 150 10.16 16.66 0.64
N ASN A 151 10.16 15.81 -0.38
CA ASN A 151 8.97 15.51 -1.17
C ASN A 151 8.37 14.17 -0.72
N ILE A 152 7.64 14.22 0.37
CA ILE A 152 7.07 13.03 0.99
C ILE A 152 5.78 12.63 0.27
N ALA A 153 5.74 11.39 -0.20
CA ALA A 153 4.51 10.70 -0.57
C ALA A 153 4.14 9.73 0.56
N ALA A 154 2.92 9.81 1.08
CA ALA A 154 2.52 9.04 2.25
C ALA A 154 1.08 8.56 2.20
N LYS A 155 0.77 7.58 3.07
CA LYS A 155 -0.58 7.11 3.34
C LYS A 155 -0.74 6.72 4.80
N THR A 156 -1.84 7.18 5.39
CA THR A 156 -2.34 6.71 6.68
C THR A 156 -3.23 5.50 6.51
N GLY A 157 -3.34 4.67 7.52
CA GLY A 157 -4.27 3.55 7.56
C GLY A 157 -4.65 3.22 9.00
N THR A 158 -5.84 2.66 9.17
CA THR A 158 -6.30 2.09 10.43
C THR A 158 -6.82 0.70 10.13
N ALA A 159 -6.15 -0.32 10.66
CA ALA A 159 -6.55 -1.71 10.51
C ALA A 159 -7.28 -2.17 11.76
N GLU A 160 -8.52 -2.59 11.61
CA GLU A 160 -9.29 -3.17 12.71
C GLU A 160 -8.87 -4.62 12.94
N ILE A 161 -8.61 -4.97 14.21
CA ILE A 161 -8.35 -6.34 14.64
C ILE A 161 -9.58 -6.83 15.37
N LYS A 162 -10.42 -7.57 14.66
CA LYS A 162 -11.68 -8.10 15.16
C LYS A 162 -11.75 -9.61 14.95
N THR A 163 -12.44 -10.31 15.86
CA THR A 163 -12.69 -11.76 15.72
C THR A 163 -13.95 -12.04 14.90
N SER A 164 -14.83 -11.05 14.75
CA SER A 164 -16.03 -11.10 13.91
C SER A 164 -16.50 -9.69 13.57
N GLN A 165 -17.42 -9.54 12.63
CA GLN A 165 -18.03 -8.24 12.27
C GLN A 165 -18.75 -7.56 13.44
N ASP A 166 -19.32 -8.35 14.36
CA ASP A 166 -20.05 -7.86 15.53
C ASP A 166 -19.17 -7.61 16.76
N ASP A 167 -17.84 -7.83 16.64
CA ASP A 167 -16.91 -7.61 17.74
C ASP A 167 -16.71 -6.12 17.98
N THR A 168 -17.25 -5.64 19.11
CA THR A 168 -17.10 -4.24 19.57
C THR A 168 -15.92 -4.06 20.53
N THR A 169 -15.17 -5.12 20.82
CA THR A 169 -14.02 -5.11 21.75
C THR A 169 -12.68 -5.17 21.02
N GLY A 170 -12.71 -5.18 19.71
CA GLY A 170 -11.54 -5.20 18.85
C GLY A 170 -10.59 -4.02 19.11
N THR A 171 -9.34 -4.21 18.71
CA THR A 171 -8.30 -3.18 18.76
C THR A 171 -8.01 -2.67 17.36
N GLU A 172 -7.27 -1.56 17.25
CA GLU A 172 -6.88 -0.98 15.98
C GLU A 172 -5.35 -0.87 15.89
N ASN A 173 -4.81 -1.15 14.71
CA ASN A 173 -3.43 -0.84 14.37
C ASN A 173 -3.40 0.42 13.49
N GLY A 174 -2.79 1.48 14.01
CA GLY A 174 -2.50 2.67 13.20
C GLY A 174 -1.31 2.41 12.26
N TRP A 175 -1.46 2.76 10.99
CA TRP A 175 -0.44 2.69 9.98
C TRP A 175 -0.09 4.07 9.45
N PHE A 176 1.20 4.32 9.30
CA PHE A 176 1.72 5.45 8.53
C PHE A 176 2.89 4.97 7.69
N VAL A 177 2.77 5.09 6.38
CA VAL A 177 3.83 4.76 5.44
C VAL A 177 4.19 6.01 4.68
N ALA A 178 5.48 6.33 4.61
CA ALA A 178 6.00 7.50 3.94
C ALA A 178 7.27 7.17 3.17
N VAL A 179 7.46 7.83 2.04
CA VAL A 179 8.66 7.71 1.21
C VAL A 179 9.05 9.09 0.68
N ASP A 180 10.35 9.42 0.74
CA ASP A 180 10.90 10.59 0.06
C ASP A 180 11.12 10.26 -1.42
N THR A 181 10.37 10.93 -2.29
CA THR A 181 10.43 10.70 -3.74
C THR A 181 11.49 11.55 -4.45
N THR A 182 12.22 12.42 -3.73
CA THR A 182 13.34 13.21 -4.29
C THR A 182 14.67 12.50 -4.23
N SER A 183 14.80 11.51 -3.34
CA SER A 183 16.04 10.78 -3.08
C SER A 183 15.96 9.37 -3.64
N SER A 184 16.85 9.04 -4.58
CA SER A 184 17.07 7.65 -5.02
C SER A 184 17.93 6.85 -4.03
N LYS A 185 18.14 7.37 -2.83
CA LYS A 185 18.84 6.69 -1.74
C LYS A 185 17.79 6.07 -0.83
N LEU A 186 17.52 4.81 -1.04
CA LEU A 186 16.84 3.93 -0.11
C LEU A 186 17.90 3.23 0.77
#